data_0e0dce6eae71d217d17023129128001f
#
_entry.id   0e0dce6eae71d217d17023129128001f
#
_cell.length_a   1.000
_cell.length_b   1.000
_cell.length_c   1.000
_cell.angle_alpha   90.00
_cell.angle_beta   90.00
_cell.angle_gamma   90.00
#
_symmetry.space_group_name_H-M   'P 1'
#
loop_
_entity.id
_entity.type
_entity.pdbx_description
1 polymer ?
#
loop_
_entity_poly.entity_id
_entity_poly.type
_entity_poly.pdbx_seq_one_letter_code
_entity_poly.pdbx_strand_id
1 'polypeptide(L)'
;MTERVGLLLVNLGTPDAPRPAEVRRYLREYLSDPRVLDLPALRRFLLLELVILPRRPAVSAAAYSKIWTAEGSPLLVHSRALADKLQGRLGPDVQVELAMRYGQPSIAGALDRLEHAGVSRIALLPLYPQYSAAATGSSIARVLELAAARWNTPFVQVIQPFYDHPAYLDARADSIRPFLAAPDAELF
;
A
#
# COMPACT_ATOMS: atom_id res chain seq x y z
N MET A 1 19.46 15.63 -21.85
CA MET A 1 18.15 15.14 -21.38
C MET A 1 18.25 14.97 -19.87
N THR A 2 17.51 15.73 -19.10
CA THR A 2 17.42 15.55 -17.64
C THR A 2 16.82 14.19 -17.35
N GLU A 3 17.54 13.36 -16.59
CA GLU A 3 17.11 12.04 -16.21
C GLU A 3 15.92 12.19 -15.22
N ARG A 4 14.72 11.75 -15.62
CA ARG A 4 13.53 11.77 -14.76
C ARG A 4 13.65 10.73 -13.66
N VAL A 5 13.32 11.14 -12.45
CA VAL A 5 13.27 10.26 -11.26
C VAL A 5 11.80 9.91 -10.97
N GLY A 6 11.53 8.67 -10.65
CA GLY A 6 10.23 8.22 -10.17
C GLY A 6 10.19 8.11 -8.66
N LEU A 7 9.11 8.58 -8.05
CA LEU A 7 8.78 8.27 -6.65
C LEU A 7 7.61 7.29 -6.64
N LEU A 8 7.87 6.03 -6.29
CA LEU A 8 6.85 5.00 -6.18
C LEU A 8 6.40 4.85 -4.73
N LEU A 9 5.19 5.28 -4.44
CA LEU A 9 4.53 5.10 -3.16
C LEU A 9 3.81 3.75 -3.15
N VAL A 10 4.06 2.92 -2.14
CA VAL A 10 3.38 1.62 -2.01
C VAL A 10 2.68 1.50 -0.66
N ASN A 11 1.36 1.30 -0.71
CA ASN A 11 0.56 0.99 0.48
C ASN A 11 -0.01 -0.44 0.41
N LEU A 12 -0.63 -0.92 1.50
CA LEU A 12 -1.09 -2.30 1.65
C LEU A 12 -2.11 -2.69 0.58
N GLY A 13 -3.10 -1.85 0.40
CA GLY A 13 -4.21 -2.12 -0.48
C GLY A 13 -5.54 -2.28 0.23
N THR A 14 -6.58 -2.38 -0.56
CA THR A 14 -7.96 -2.41 -0.12
C THR A 14 -8.81 -3.11 -1.19
N PRO A 15 -9.96 -3.71 -0.85
CA PRO A 15 -10.90 -4.21 -1.86
C PRO A 15 -11.37 -3.08 -2.78
N ASP A 16 -11.81 -3.41 -3.99
CA ASP A 16 -12.36 -2.43 -4.93
C ASP A 16 -13.71 -1.87 -4.46
N ALA A 17 -14.46 -2.66 -3.69
CA ALA A 17 -15.71 -2.27 -3.06
C ALA A 17 -15.97 -3.11 -1.79
N PRO A 18 -16.81 -2.62 -0.84
CA PRO A 18 -17.13 -3.33 0.38
C PRO A 18 -18.21 -4.42 0.16
N ARG A 19 -18.04 -5.23 -0.89
CA ARG A 19 -18.93 -6.35 -1.24
C ARG A 19 -18.20 -7.68 -1.13
N PRO A 20 -18.89 -8.77 -0.79
CA PRO A 20 -18.25 -10.07 -0.57
C PRO A 20 -17.38 -10.57 -1.72
N ALA A 21 -17.75 -10.31 -2.98
CA ALA A 21 -17.00 -10.75 -4.15
C ALA A 21 -15.63 -10.03 -4.26
N GLU A 22 -15.62 -8.70 -4.12
CA GLU A 22 -14.42 -7.86 -4.18
C GLU A 22 -13.52 -8.12 -2.98
N VAL A 23 -14.11 -8.25 -1.80
CA VAL A 23 -13.36 -8.61 -0.58
C VAL A 23 -12.76 -10.01 -0.70
N ARG A 24 -13.47 -10.97 -1.32
CA ARG A 24 -12.92 -12.31 -1.59
C ARG A 24 -11.68 -12.26 -2.48
N ARG A 25 -11.70 -11.45 -3.56
CA ARG A 25 -10.53 -11.28 -4.44
C ARG A 25 -9.35 -10.70 -3.68
N TYR A 26 -9.59 -9.62 -2.94
CA TYR A 26 -8.58 -8.96 -2.12
C TYR A 26 -7.99 -9.90 -1.07
N LEU A 27 -8.82 -10.61 -0.30
CA LEU A 27 -8.36 -11.55 0.72
C LEU A 27 -7.58 -12.72 0.12
N ARG A 28 -7.96 -13.20 -1.08
CA ARG A 28 -7.22 -14.24 -1.77
C ARG A 28 -5.80 -13.78 -2.11
N GLU A 29 -5.65 -12.60 -2.69
CA GLU A 29 -4.34 -12.03 -3.02
C GLU A 29 -3.51 -11.80 -1.75
N TYR A 30 -4.08 -11.12 -0.76
CA TYR A 30 -3.42 -10.78 0.50
C TYR A 30 -2.95 -12.00 1.29
N LEU A 31 -3.82 -12.98 1.50
CA LEU A 31 -3.53 -14.17 2.31
C LEU A 31 -2.77 -15.26 1.54
N SER A 32 -2.61 -15.13 0.22
CA SER A 32 -1.74 -16.00 -0.57
C SER A 32 -0.26 -15.67 -0.40
N ASP A 33 0.07 -14.47 0.11
CA ASP A 33 1.46 -14.09 0.34
C ASP A 33 2.07 -14.89 1.51
N PRO A 34 3.20 -15.59 1.28
CA PRO A 34 3.87 -16.36 2.34
C PRO A 34 4.40 -15.47 3.47
N ARG A 35 4.62 -14.18 3.24
CA ARG A 35 5.03 -13.23 4.29
C ARG A 35 3.85 -12.80 5.19
N VAL A 36 2.61 -13.05 4.75
CA VAL A 36 1.38 -12.78 5.53
C VAL A 36 0.92 -14.05 6.26
N LEU A 37 0.85 -15.18 5.53
CA LEU A 37 0.57 -16.49 6.10
C LEU A 37 1.80 -17.39 5.90
N ASP A 38 2.64 -17.45 6.92
CA ASP A 38 3.86 -18.28 6.94
C ASP A 38 3.53 -19.76 7.12
N LEU A 39 3.01 -20.34 6.04
CA LEU A 39 2.64 -21.75 5.94
C LEU A 39 3.19 -22.33 4.63
N PRO A 40 3.51 -23.64 4.60
CA PRO A 40 3.81 -24.34 3.34
C PRO A 40 2.71 -24.09 2.30
N ALA A 41 3.09 -23.90 1.03
CA ALA A 41 2.20 -23.44 -0.04
C ALA A 41 0.89 -24.24 -0.12
N LEU A 42 0.95 -25.57 -0.03
CA LEU A 42 -0.24 -26.43 -0.08
C LEU A 42 -1.17 -26.19 1.12
N ARG A 43 -0.60 -26.12 2.33
CA ARG A 43 -1.41 -25.87 3.55
C ARG A 43 -2.05 -24.47 3.51
N ARG A 44 -1.30 -23.47 3.08
CA ARG A 44 -1.82 -22.10 2.89
C ARG A 44 -2.96 -22.08 1.88
N PHE A 45 -2.80 -22.74 0.73
CA PHE A 45 -3.85 -22.85 -0.29
C PHE A 45 -5.12 -23.54 0.25
N LEU A 46 -4.99 -24.70 0.91
CA LEU A 46 -6.13 -25.43 1.47
C LEU A 46 -6.85 -24.62 2.56
N LEU A 47 -6.11 -24.00 3.48
CA LEU A 47 -6.68 -23.16 4.52
C LEU A 47 -7.42 -21.95 3.91
N LEU A 48 -6.84 -21.33 2.91
CA LEU A 48 -7.41 -20.17 2.25
C LEU A 48 -8.70 -20.53 1.50
N GLU A 49 -8.66 -21.51 0.61
CA GLU A 49 -9.78 -21.83 -0.27
C GLU A 49 -10.93 -22.57 0.45
N LEU A 50 -10.63 -23.46 1.39
CA LEU A 50 -11.62 -24.31 2.04
C LEU A 50 -12.17 -23.75 3.35
N VAL A 51 -11.40 -22.89 4.04
CA VAL A 51 -11.80 -22.39 5.37
C VAL A 51 -12.05 -20.88 5.36
N ILE A 52 -11.07 -20.08 4.91
CA ILE A 52 -11.13 -18.62 5.04
C ILE A 52 -12.10 -18.02 4.03
N LEU A 53 -11.90 -18.27 2.74
CA LEU A 53 -12.67 -17.63 1.68
C LEU A 53 -14.15 -18.02 1.61
N PRO A 54 -14.62 -19.17 2.10
CA PRO A 54 -16.05 -19.44 2.19
C PRO A 54 -16.79 -18.60 3.24
N ARG A 55 -16.10 -18.15 4.31
CA ARG A 55 -16.73 -17.52 5.49
C ARG A 55 -16.39 -16.04 5.69
N ARG A 56 -15.11 -15.70 5.56
CA ARG A 56 -14.60 -14.36 5.91
C ARG A 56 -15.06 -13.23 4.98
N PRO A 57 -15.24 -13.38 3.68
CA PRO A 57 -15.56 -12.27 2.78
C PRO A 57 -16.83 -11.50 3.16
N ALA A 58 -17.89 -12.17 3.56
CA ALA A 58 -19.13 -11.52 3.96
C ALA A 58 -18.97 -10.70 5.25
N VAL A 59 -18.31 -11.29 6.27
CA VAL A 59 -18.03 -10.62 7.55
C VAL A 59 -17.11 -9.41 7.34
N SER A 60 -16.06 -9.58 6.55
CA SER A 60 -15.12 -8.50 6.25
C SER A 60 -15.78 -7.40 5.40
N ALA A 61 -16.64 -7.75 4.44
CA ALA A 61 -17.39 -6.78 3.65
C ALA A 61 -18.28 -5.89 4.54
N ALA A 62 -18.98 -6.49 5.50
CA ALA A 62 -19.77 -5.75 6.48
C ALA A 62 -18.92 -4.81 7.35
N ALA A 63 -17.69 -5.20 7.70
CA ALA A 63 -16.77 -4.33 8.41
C ALA A 63 -16.26 -3.19 7.52
N TYR A 64 -15.87 -3.47 6.27
CA TYR A 64 -15.47 -2.45 5.30
C TYR A 64 -16.59 -1.45 5.03
N SER A 65 -17.85 -1.87 4.94
CA SER A 65 -18.99 -0.99 4.70
C SER A 65 -19.14 0.10 5.77
N LYS A 66 -18.70 -0.16 7.02
CA LYS A 66 -18.78 0.80 8.13
C LYS A 66 -17.81 1.97 7.98
N ILE A 67 -16.71 1.79 7.27
CA ILE A 67 -15.66 2.81 7.09
C ILE A 67 -15.62 3.34 5.65
N TRP A 68 -16.42 2.78 4.75
CA TRP A 68 -16.41 3.17 3.34
C TRP A 68 -17.04 4.54 3.14
N THR A 69 -16.39 5.40 2.37
CA THR A 69 -16.89 6.73 2.05
C THR A 69 -17.52 6.78 0.66
N ALA A 70 -18.13 7.92 0.31
CA ALA A 70 -18.66 8.14 -1.05
C ALA A 70 -17.55 8.10 -2.12
N GLU A 71 -16.31 8.50 -1.75
CA GLU A 71 -15.14 8.50 -2.61
C GLU A 71 -14.44 7.13 -2.66
N GLY A 72 -14.85 6.18 -1.81
CA GLY A 72 -14.29 4.83 -1.74
C GLY A 72 -13.60 4.49 -0.43
N SER A 73 -12.61 3.60 -0.50
CA SER A 73 -11.82 3.22 0.67
C SER A 73 -10.99 4.39 1.20
N PRO A 74 -11.09 4.75 2.50
CA PRO A 74 -10.27 5.82 3.10
C PRO A 74 -8.77 5.64 2.86
N LEU A 75 -8.27 4.39 2.91
CA LEU A 75 -6.86 4.10 2.63
C LEU A 75 -6.46 4.57 1.23
N LEU A 76 -7.27 4.26 0.22
CA LEU A 76 -6.99 4.64 -1.16
C LEU A 76 -7.16 6.14 -1.37
N VAL A 77 -8.22 6.75 -0.83
CA VAL A 77 -8.49 8.20 -0.92
C VAL A 77 -7.32 9.00 -0.34
N HIS A 78 -6.90 8.68 0.89
CA HIS A 78 -5.79 9.38 1.53
C HIS A 78 -4.44 9.12 0.83
N SER A 79 -4.22 7.90 0.32
CA SER A 79 -2.99 7.61 -0.42
C SER A 79 -2.90 8.38 -1.74
N ARG A 80 -4.02 8.55 -2.46
CA ARG A 80 -4.10 9.39 -3.68
C ARG A 80 -3.84 10.86 -3.35
N ALA A 81 -4.52 11.39 -2.33
CA ALA A 81 -4.31 12.77 -1.89
C ALA A 81 -2.86 13.04 -1.47
N LEU A 82 -2.17 12.05 -0.87
CA LEU A 82 -0.74 12.15 -0.56
C LEU A 82 0.10 12.19 -1.85
N ALA A 83 -0.18 11.31 -2.81
CA ALA A 83 0.55 11.28 -4.08
C ALA A 83 0.41 12.61 -4.83
N ASP A 84 -0.80 13.17 -4.91
CA ASP A 84 -1.07 14.45 -5.56
C ASP A 84 -0.33 15.62 -4.88
N LYS A 85 -0.33 15.65 -3.54
CA LYS A 85 0.41 16.67 -2.77
C LYS A 85 1.93 16.55 -2.97
N LEU A 86 2.45 15.33 -3.03
CA LEU A 86 3.88 15.12 -3.29
C LEU A 86 4.24 15.51 -4.72
N GLN A 87 3.42 15.16 -5.71
CA GLN A 87 3.63 15.59 -7.09
C GLN A 87 3.68 17.11 -7.21
N GLY A 88 2.75 17.82 -6.55
CA GLY A 88 2.74 19.29 -6.54
C GLY A 88 3.97 19.91 -5.85
N ARG A 89 4.55 19.26 -4.85
CA ARG A 89 5.74 19.76 -4.14
C ARG A 89 7.06 19.44 -4.83
N LEU A 90 7.14 18.26 -5.49
CA LEU A 90 8.38 17.79 -6.12
C LEU A 90 8.55 18.33 -7.55
N GLY A 91 7.48 18.88 -8.14
CA GLY A 91 7.52 19.47 -9.46
C GLY A 91 7.58 18.45 -10.61
N PRO A 92 7.81 18.91 -11.85
CA PRO A 92 7.69 18.08 -13.06
C PRO A 92 8.87 17.11 -13.30
N ASP A 93 10.00 17.34 -12.63
CA ASP A 93 11.20 16.50 -12.81
C ASP A 93 11.09 15.15 -12.06
N VAL A 94 10.14 15.04 -11.15
CA VAL A 94 9.83 13.81 -10.42
C VAL A 94 8.44 13.31 -10.80
N GLN A 95 8.36 12.08 -11.28
CA GLN A 95 7.08 11.40 -11.52
C GLN A 95 6.64 10.65 -10.26
N VAL A 96 5.55 11.06 -9.64
CA VAL A 96 4.99 10.38 -8.47
C VAL A 96 3.94 9.36 -8.91
N GLU A 97 4.09 8.11 -8.48
CA GLU A 97 3.13 7.04 -8.74
C GLU A 97 2.70 6.37 -7.45
N LEU A 98 1.41 6.10 -7.31
CA LEU A 98 0.85 5.31 -6.23
C LEU A 98 0.57 3.88 -6.69
N ALA A 99 0.93 2.92 -5.85
CA ALA A 99 0.55 1.53 -5.99
C ALA A 99 0.07 0.91 -4.69
N MET A 100 -0.71 -0.14 -4.82
CA MET A 100 -1.12 -1.01 -3.73
C MET A 100 -0.38 -2.35 -3.84
N ARG A 101 0.08 -2.86 -2.69
CA ARG A 101 0.69 -4.19 -2.65
C ARG A 101 -0.30 -5.26 -3.07
N TYR A 102 -1.57 -5.10 -2.67
CA TYR A 102 -2.69 -5.96 -3.03
C TYR A 102 -3.85 -5.12 -3.58
N GLY A 103 -4.44 -5.54 -4.69
CA GLY A 103 -5.51 -4.82 -5.36
C GLY A 103 -5.03 -3.70 -6.28
N GLN A 104 -5.84 -2.63 -6.38
CA GLN A 104 -5.60 -1.55 -7.34
C GLN A 104 -5.38 -0.17 -6.67
N PRO A 105 -4.55 0.70 -7.30
CA PRO A 105 -3.72 0.50 -8.49
C PRO A 105 -2.55 -0.48 -8.22
N SER A 106 -2.27 -1.37 -9.17
CA SER A 106 -1.24 -2.40 -8.98
C SER A 106 0.18 -1.85 -9.11
N ILE A 107 1.15 -2.53 -8.46
CA ILE A 107 2.59 -2.21 -8.61
C ILE A 107 3.03 -2.35 -10.06
N ALA A 108 2.57 -3.39 -10.77
CA ALA A 108 2.89 -3.58 -12.17
C ALA A 108 2.47 -2.37 -13.02
N GLY A 109 1.20 -1.94 -12.89
CA GLY A 109 0.69 -0.78 -13.63
C GLY A 109 1.39 0.53 -13.26
N ALA A 110 1.81 0.72 -12.02
CA ALA A 110 2.59 1.89 -11.63
C ALA A 110 4.00 1.89 -12.26
N LEU A 111 4.66 0.73 -12.28
CA LEU A 111 5.94 0.58 -12.95
C LEU A 111 5.82 0.80 -14.47
N ASP A 112 4.71 0.37 -15.11
CA ASP A 112 4.44 0.64 -16.53
C ASP A 112 4.32 2.14 -16.79
N ARG A 113 3.61 2.88 -15.95
CA ARG A 113 3.49 4.34 -16.10
C ARG A 113 4.82 5.07 -15.90
N LEU A 114 5.63 4.65 -14.94
CA LEU A 114 6.99 5.19 -14.74
C LEU A 114 7.87 4.93 -15.96
N GLU A 115 7.84 3.72 -16.52
CA GLU A 115 8.60 3.37 -17.73
C GLU A 115 8.16 4.21 -18.95
N HIS A 116 6.85 4.35 -19.20
CA HIS A 116 6.32 5.19 -20.26
C HIS A 116 6.66 6.68 -20.07
N ALA A 117 6.85 7.14 -18.84
CA ALA A 117 7.32 8.49 -18.54
C ALA A 117 8.84 8.66 -18.72
N GLY A 118 9.56 7.62 -19.15
CA GLY A 118 11.01 7.65 -19.35
C GLY A 118 11.82 7.62 -18.04
N VAL A 119 11.25 7.12 -16.96
CA VAL A 119 11.91 7.00 -15.66
C VAL A 119 12.82 5.78 -15.65
N SER A 120 14.10 5.97 -15.31
CA SER A 120 15.10 4.90 -15.14
C SER A 120 15.54 4.69 -13.70
N ARG A 121 15.24 5.67 -12.81
CA ARG A 121 15.61 5.63 -11.38
C ARG A 121 14.37 5.82 -10.53
N ILE A 122 14.08 4.86 -9.64
CA ILE A 122 12.89 4.82 -8.80
C ILE A 122 13.29 4.90 -7.33
N ALA A 123 12.79 5.92 -6.63
CA ALA A 123 12.75 5.94 -5.17
C ALA A 123 11.49 5.22 -4.72
N LEU A 124 11.62 4.07 -4.08
CA LEU A 124 10.52 3.30 -3.52
C LEU A 124 10.26 3.71 -2.08
N LEU A 125 9.08 4.26 -1.82
CA LEU A 125 8.61 4.61 -0.47
C LEU A 125 7.43 3.71 -0.06
N PRO A 126 7.70 2.64 0.72
CA PRO A 126 6.63 1.92 1.39
C PRO A 126 5.97 2.82 2.45
N LEU A 127 4.65 2.98 2.38
CA LEU A 127 3.90 3.88 3.28
C LEU A 127 3.62 3.24 4.65
N TYR A 128 4.62 2.54 5.17
CA TYR A 128 4.61 1.94 6.52
C TYR A 128 5.74 2.56 7.33
N PRO A 129 5.42 3.31 8.40
CA PRO A 129 6.46 3.97 9.20
C PRO A 129 7.46 2.98 9.80
N GLN A 130 6.97 1.83 10.31
CA GLN A 130 7.78 0.75 10.86
C GLN A 130 7.97 -0.36 9.82
N TYR A 131 9.08 -1.09 9.93
CA TYR A 131 9.31 -2.29 9.15
C TYR A 131 8.49 -3.47 9.69
N SER A 132 7.84 -4.20 8.77
CA SER A 132 7.38 -5.56 9.01
C SER A 132 7.58 -6.42 7.76
N ALA A 133 7.83 -7.71 7.93
CA ALA A 133 8.00 -8.63 6.81
C ALA A 133 6.73 -8.72 5.94
N ALA A 134 5.56 -8.73 6.58
CA ALA A 134 4.26 -8.87 5.90
C ALA A 134 3.81 -7.61 5.13
N ALA A 135 4.30 -6.43 5.50
CA ALA A 135 3.95 -5.17 4.82
C ALA A 135 5.14 -4.63 4.01
N THR A 136 6.15 -4.07 4.69
CA THR A 136 7.31 -3.45 4.05
C THR A 136 8.10 -4.47 3.21
N GLY A 137 8.44 -5.62 3.81
CA GLY A 137 9.22 -6.65 3.16
C GLY A 137 8.49 -7.25 1.94
N SER A 138 7.18 -7.51 2.04
CA SER A 138 6.35 -7.98 0.94
C SER A 138 6.27 -6.97 -0.21
N SER A 139 6.10 -5.68 0.11
CA SER A 139 6.03 -4.60 -0.88
C SER A 139 7.34 -4.45 -1.64
N ILE A 140 8.47 -4.40 -0.93
CA ILE A 140 9.82 -4.30 -1.52
C ILE A 140 10.09 -5.50 -2.43
N ALA A 141 9.86 -6.73 -1.93
CA ALA A 141 10.09 -7.94 -2.71
C ALA A 141 9.29 -7.95 -4.02
N ARG A 142 8.02 -7.54 -3.97
CA ARG A 142 7.16 -7.50 -5.16
C ARG A 142 7.60 -6.44 -6.17
N VAL A 143 8.00 -5.26 -5.71
CA VAL A 143 8.54 -4.21 -6.61
C VAL A 143 9.81 -4.68 -7.30
N LEU A 144 10.75 -5.25 -6.55
CA LEU A 144 12.02 -5.73 -7.10
C LEU A 144 11.82 -6.89 -8.07
N GLU A 145 10.94 -7.85 -7.78
CA GLU A 145 10.56 -8.94 -8.66
C GLU A 145 10.04 -8.42 -10.01
N LEU A 146 9.07 -7.49 -9.97
CA LEU A 146 8.47 -6.92 -11.17
C LEU A 146 9.43 -6.00 -11.94
N ALA A 147 10.30 -5.28 -11.25
CA ALA A 147 11.33 -4.45 -11.86
C ALA A 147 12.37 -5.31 -12.58
N ALA A 148 12.85 -6.38 -11.95
CA ALA A 148 13.84 -7.28 -12.53
C ALA A 148 13.32 -8.08 -13.75
N ALA A 149 12.01 -8.30 -13.82
CA ALA A 149 11.37 -8.97 -14.96
C ALA A 149 11.26 -8.09 -16.21
N ARG A 150 11.57 -6.79 -16.14
CA ARG A 150 11.52 -5.87 -17.27
C ARG A 150 12.76 -5.98 -18.14
N TRP A 151 12.59 -5.74 -19.44
CA TRP A 151 13.73 -5.71 -20.37
C TRP A 151 14.75 -4.63 -19.96
N ASN A 152 14.27 -3.42 -19.66
CA ASN A 152 15.06 -2.35 -19.09
C ASN A 152 14.79 -2.30 -17.58
N THR A 153 15.67 -2.91 -16.80
CA THR A 153 15.55 -2.93 -15.34
C THR A 153 15.87 -1.55 -14.76
N PRO A 154 14.93 -0.86 -14.09
CA PRO A 154 15.20 0.43 -13.47
C PRO A 154 16.08 0.27 -12.23
N PHE A 155 16.83 1.32 -11.88
CA PHE A 155 17.51 1.41 -10.57
C PHE A 155 16.48 1.69 -9.48
N VAL A 156 16.35 0.81 -8.49
CA VAL A 156 15.39 0.96 -7.39
C VAL A 156 16.14 1.23 -6.10
N GLN A 157 15.92 2.40 -5.51
CA GLN A 157 16.40 2.76 -4.18
C GLN A 157 15.24 2.72 -3.19
N VAL A 158 15.35 1.89 -2.15
CA VAL A 158 14.33 1.79 -1.11
C VAL A 158 14.57 2.84 -0.03
N ILE A 159 13.53 3.63 0.26
CA ILE A 159 13.56 4.60 1.37
C ILE A 159 13.38 3.83 2.69
N GLN A 160 14.22 4.17 3.66
CA GLN A 160 14.23 3.52 4.98
C GLN A 160 12.95 3.81 5.77
N PRO A 161 12.60 2.98 6.78
CA PRO A 161 11.55 3.26 7.73
C PRO A 161 11.72 4.66 8.36
N PHE A 162 10.61 5.33 8.63
CA PHE A 162 10.59 6.73 9.08
C PHE A 162 9.80 6.94 10.39
N TYR A 163 9.64 5.87 11.16
CA TYR A 163 8.86 5.88 12.42
C TYR A 163 9.40 6.84 13.48
N ASP A 164 10.69 7.13 13.45
CA ASP A 164 11.38 8.04 14.37
C ASP A 164 11.71 9.42 13.76
N HIS A 165 11.27 9.66 12.52
CA HIS A 165 11.51 10.95 11.87
C HIS A 165 10.74 12.08 12.60
N PRO A 166 11.40 13.18 13.04
CA PRO A 166 10.75 14.21 13.85
C PRO A 166 9.47 14.77 13.26
N ALA A 167 9.47 15.12 11.96
CA ALA A 167 8.28 15.64 11.29
C ALA A 167 7.11 14.63 11.24
N TYR A 168 7.41 13.32 11.21
CA TYR A 168 6.36 12.30 11.31
C TYR A 168 5.79 12.23 12.72
N LEU A 169 6.63 12.28 13.75
CA LEU A 169 6.21 12.28 15.16
C LEU A 169 5.38 13.51 15.49
N ASP A 170 5.80 14.70 15.03
CA ASP A 170 5.06 15.95 15.21
C ASP A 170 3.67 15.88 14.54
N ALA A 171 3.60 15.43 13.28
CA ALA A 171 2.34 15.27 12.57
C ALA A 171 1.40 14.25 13.25
N ARG A 172 1.96 13.18 13.84
CA ARG A 172 1.21 12.20 14.63
C ARG A 172 0.68 12.81 15.93
N ALA A 173 1.54 13.53 16.65
CA ALA A 173 1.14 14.23 17.88
C ALA A 173 0.02 15.23 17.61
N ASP A 174 0.14 16.04 16.54
CA ASP A 174 -0.89 17.01 16.14
C ASP A 174 -2.22 16.34 15.79
N SER A 175 -2.19 15.17 15.13
CA SER A 175 -3.41 14.42 14.79
C SER A 175 -4.13 13.83 16.00
N ILE A 176 -3.42 13.55 17.08
CA ILE A 176 -3.96 12.94 18.32
C ILE A 176 -4.41 14.00 19.33
N ARG A 177 -3.74 15.15 19.39
CA ARG A 177 -3.99 16.23 20.37
C ARG A 177 -5.46 16.62 20.52
N PRO A 178 -6.28 16.77 19.45
CA PRO A 178 -7.70 17.09 19.59
C PRO A 178 -8.51 16.04 20.35
N PHE A 179 -8.13 14.76 20.22
CA PHE A 179 -8.81 13.65 20.92
C PHE A 179 -8.42 13.59 22.39
N LEU A 180 -7.19 13.93 22.76
CA LEU A 180 -6.73 13.99 24.14
C LEU A 180 -7.34 15.18 24.90
N ALA A 181 -7.71 16.24 24.21
CA ALA A 181 -8.36 17.42 24.80
C ALA A 181 -9.88 17.25 24.97
N ALA A 182 -10.48 16.17 24.48
CA ALA A 182 -11.90 15.90 24.64
C ALA A 182 -12.21 15.58 26.11
N PRO A 183 -13.33 16.14 26.71
CA PRO A 183 -13.66 15.94 28.13
C PRO A 183 -13.90 14.48 28.54
N ASP A 184 -14.26 13.62 27.56
CA ASP A 184 -14.59 12.22 27.73
C ASP A 184 -13.49 11.28 27.17
N ALA A 185 -12.24 11.76 27.04
CA ALA A 185 -11.14 10.95 26.56
C ALA A 185 -10.77 9.89 27.61
N GLU A 186 -11.33 8.70 27.49
CA GLU A 186 -10.85 7.51 28.21
C GLU A 186 -9.58 6.98 27.50
N LEU A 187 -8.46 7.06 28.19
CA LEU A 187 -7.21 6.42 27.74
C LEU A 187 -7.28 4.94 28.11
N PHE A 188 -7.46 4.07 27.12
CA PHE A 188 -7.34 2.62 27.26
C PHE A 188 -5.89 2.17 27.21
#